data_c17b434047d658e61d353a22171fb5d8
#
_entry.id   c17b434047d658e61d353a22171fb5d8
#
_cell.length_a   1.000
_cell.length_b   1.000
_cell.length_c   1.000
_cell.angle_alpha   90.00
_cell.angle_beta   90.00
_cell.angle_gamma   90.00
#
_symmetry.space_group_name_H-M   'P 1'
#
loop_
_entity.id
_entity.type
_entity.pdbx_description
1 polymer ?
#
loop_
_entity_poly.entity_id
_entity_poly.type
_entity_poly.pdbx_seq_one_letter_code
_entity_poly.pdbx_strand_id
1 'polypeptide(L)'
;MVDSSPAVPASKSVGPTPTPGAFEVQKSKALPFDSFNPTGRPKVCNPLRLLWNLLAAPPVPFLITERSNARVRSLIESLSQDALILNVGAGGKVLAKNVLNLDIIPTGSTHALASVFALPFPDQAADLIILQGVLEHVPDPRRAVAEIVRVLKPGAVFYTEMPFLEPYHEAPIDVSRRTKFGLAMLCQPLTEIESGIHIGPASTLAWVMREFFAALVSGGHPIVYRRASSLVGWVLFPLRYFDYWLERYEHFHRIASSFYYIGRKDV
;
A
#
# COMPACT_ATOMS: atom_id res chain seq x y z
N MET A 1 49.24 6.95 -35.61
CA MET A 1 47.94 6.51 -35.12
C MET A 1 48.04 6.49 -33.60
N VAL A 2 47.51 7.50 -32.95
CA VAL A 2 47.58 7.66 -31.48
C VAL A 2 46.24 7.20 -30.93
N ASP A 3 46.28 6.13 -30.13
CA ASP A 3 45.14 5.57 -29.43
C ASP A 3 44.82 6.47 -28.23
N SER A 4 43.65 7.09 -28.24
CA SER A 4 43.13 7.93 -27.17
C SER A 4 41.85 7.33 -26.58
N SER A 5 42.01 6.28 -25.78
CA SER A 5 40.92 5.81 -24.89
C SER A 5 40.82 6.70 -23.66
N PRO A 6 39.63 7.20 -23.27
CA PRO A 6 39.48 8.01 -22.07
C PRO A 6 39.58 7.14 -20.80
N ALA A 7 40.37 7.60 -19.84
CA ALA A 7 40.56 6.98 -18.54
C ALA A 7 39.26 6.99 -17.73
N VAL A 8 38.88 5.83 -17.20
CA VAL A 8 37.78 5.65 -16.22
C VAL A 8 38.19 6.30 -14.89
N PRO A 9 37.40 7.21 -14.31
CA PRO A 9 37.73 7.81 -13.02
C PRO A 9 37.62 6.77 -11.89
N ALA A 10 38.63 6.75 -11.01
CA ALA A 10 38.73 5.88 -9.88
C ALA A 10 37.48 5.98 -8.95
N SER A 11 37.01 4.83 -8.52
CA SER A 11 35.89 4.69 -7.59
C SER A 11 36.20 5.39 -6.26
N LYS A 12 35.35 6.37 -5.91
CA LYS A 12 35.33 6.93 -4.54
C LYS A 12 34.89 5.83 -3.58
N SER A 13 35.70 5.63 -2.54
CA SER A 13 35.40 4.72 -1.45
C SER A 13 34.02 4.99 -0.87
N VAL A 14 33.16 3.98 -0.89
CA VAL A 14 31.87 3.95 -0.19
C VAL A 14 32.17 3.98 1.30
N GLY A 15 31.73 5.01 2.00
CA GLY A 15 31.83 5.11 3.45
C GLY A 15 31.08 3.99 4.15
N PRO A 16 31.35 3.73 5.44
CA PRO A 16 30.79 2.59 6.17
C PRO A 16 29.25 2.66 6.18
N THR A 17 28.63 1.52 5.89
CA THR A 17 27.18 1.30 6.02
C THR A 17 26.74 1.64 7.45
N PRO A 18 25.65 2.44 7.63
CA PRO A 18 25.15 2.74 8.96
C PRO A 18 24.62 1.48 9.63
N THR A 19 25.03 1.27 10.87
CA THR A 19 24.60 0.17 11.76
C THR A 19 23.09 0.21 11.96
N PRO A 20 22.38 -0.94 11.97
CA PRO A 20 20.94 -1.00 12.24
C PRO A 20 20.70 -0.71 13.74
N GLY A 21 20.33 0.47 14.10
CA GLY A 21 20.04 0.79 15.51
C GLY A 21 19.76 2.24 15.87
N ALA A 22 19.90 3.18 14.97
CA ALA A 22 19.77 4.59 15.28
C ALA A 22 18.95 5.36 14.22
N PHE A 23 17.73 4.91 13.93
CA PHE A 23 16.72 5.82 13.41
C PHE A 23 15.90 6.36 14.59
N GLU A 24 16.41 7.37 15.23
CA GLU A 24 15.61 8.24 16.06
C GLU A 24 14.61 8.95 15.13
N VAL A 25 13.35 8.48 15.17
CA VAL A 25 12.24 9.11 14.44
C VAL A 25 12.08 10.50 15.01
N GLN A 26 12.72 11.49 14.39
CA GLN A 26 12.42 12.87 14.62
C GLN A 26 10.95 13.06 14.32
N LYS A 27 10.13 13.22 15.36
CA LYS A 27 8.69 13.49 15.23
C LYS A 27 8.53 14.78 14.44
N SER A 28 8.45 14.66 13.11
CA SER A 28 7.91 15.74 12.30
C SER A 28 6.50 16.00 12.83
N LYS A 29 6.12 17.26 12.93
CA LYS A 29 4.72 17.63 13.20
C LYS A 29 3.92 17.23 11.97
N ALA A 30 3.67 15.92 11.82
CA ALA A 30 2.77 15.39 10.82
C ALA A 30 1.42 16.07 11.02
N LEU A 31 0.90 16.68 9.97
CA LEU A 31 -0.50 17.07 9.93
C LEU A 31 -1.31 15.83 10.28
N PRO A 32 -2.23 15.89 11.27
CA PRO A 32 -2.97 14.71 11.69
C PRO A 32 -3.79 14.23 10.50
N PHE A 33 -3.34 13.15 9.88
CA PHE A 33 -4.18 12.29 9.08
C PHE A 33 -5.15 11.68 10.10
N ASP A 34 -6.41 12.14 10.08
CA ASP A 34 -7.41 11.67 11.01
C ASP A 34 -7.49 10.17 10.90
N SER A 35 -6.88 9.52 11.88
CA SER A 35 -6.92 8.09 12.11
C SER A 35 -8.37 7.62 11.99
N PHE A 36 -8.62 6.75 11.05
CA PHE A 36 -9.79 5.88 11.04
C PHE A 36 -9.87 5.19 12.42
N ASN A 37 -10.75 5.67 13.28
CA ASN A 37 -10.94 5.16 14.63
C ASN A 37 -12.09 4.13 14.62
N PRO A 38 -11.81 2.82 14.67
CA PRO A 38 -12.83 1.78 14.60
C PRO A 38 -13.52 1.48 15.94
N THR A 39 -13.22 2.22 17.04
CA THR A 39 -13.84 1.98 18.35
C THR A 39 -15.02 2.93 18.59
N GLY A 40 -16.07 2.84 17.78
CA GLY A 40 -17.33 3.56 17.97
C GLY A 40 -18.36 2.76 18.73
N ARG A 41 -18.56 3.00 20.05
CA ARG A 41 -19.85 2.74 20.68
C ARG A 41 -20.90 3.63 20.00
N PRO A 42 -22.14 3.14 19.71
CA PRO A 42 -23.18 3.98 19.11
C PRO A 42 -23.57 5.10 20.09
N LYS A 43 -22.99 6.28 19.89
CA LYS A 43 -23.52 7.50 20.48
C LYS A 43 -24.77 7.87 19.70
N VAL A 44 -25.86 8.18 20.39
CA VAL A 44 -27.10 8.71 19.80
C VAL A 44 -26.73 9.79 18.79
N CYS A 45 -26.92 9.51 17.51
CA CYS A 45 -26.50 10.38 16.43
C CYS A 45 -27.51 11.52 16.26
N ASN A 46 -27.11 12.73 16.63
CA ASN A 46 -27.77 13.93 16.12
C ASN A 46 -27.59 13.95 14.58
N PRO A 47 -28.67 13.88 13.78
CA PRO A 47 -28.59 13.79 12.33
C PRO A 47 -27.84 14.96 11.69
N LEU A 48 -27.86 16.15 12.28
CA LEU A 48 -27.08 17.30 11.86
C LEU A 48 -25.58 17.09 12.08
N ARG A 49 -25.19 16.41 13.15
CA ARG A 49 -23.78 16.07 13.42
C ARG A 49 -23.28 14.96 12.51
N LEU A 50 -24.14 14.01 12.16
CA LEU A 50 -23.83 12.98 11.16
C LEU A 50 -23.64 13.61 9.78
N LEU A 51 -24.56 14.49 9.36
CA LEU A 51 -24.45 15.24 8.11
C LEU A 51 -23.20 16.12 8.09
N TRP A 52 -22.89 16.81 9.21
CA TRP A 52 -21.69 17.62 9.35
C TRP A 52 -20.42 16.76 9.24
N ASN A 53 -20.38 15.60 9.87
CA ASN A 53 -19.23 14.69 9.80
C ASN A 53 -19.07 14.12 8.37
N LEU A 54 -20.16 13.79 7.68
CA LEU A 54 -20.14 13.37 6.28
C LEU A 54 -19.62 14.48 5.36
N LEU A 55 -20.02 15.73 5.59
CA LEU A 55 -19.55 16.87 4.81
C LEU A 55 -18.13 17.32 5.17
N ALA A 56 -17.71 17.11 6.41
CA ALA A 56 -16.39 17.49 6.92
C ALA A 56 -15.29 16.46 6.57
N ALA A 57 -15.66 15.18 6.43
CA ALA A 57 -14.73 14.15 5.99
C ALA A 57 -14.75 14.06 4.46
N PRO A 58 -13.63 14.34 3.77
CA PRO A 58 -13.59 14.16 2.32
C PRO A 58 -13.82 12.68 2.01
N PRO A 59 -14.61 12.37 0.96
CA PRO A 59 -14.71 10.99 0.51
C PRO A 59 -13.33 10.50 0.09
N VAL A 60 -13.07 9.22 0.30
CA VAL A 60 -11.84 8.57 -0.14
C VAL A 60 -11.66 8.85 -1.65
N PRO A 61 -10.55 9.43 -2.09
CA PRO A 61 -10.39 9.89 -3.47
C PRO A 61 -10.22 8.76 -4.47
N PHE A 62 -9.96 7.53 -3.99
CA PHE A 62 -9.65 6.39 -4.84
C PHE A 62 -10.71 5.30 -4.78
N LEU A 63 -10.75 4.52 -5.86
CA LEU A 63 -11.55 3.32 -6.00
C LEU A 63 -10.60 2.15 -6.29
N ILE A 64 -10.64 1.12 -5.45
CA ILE A 64 -9.94 -0.13 -5.73
C ILE A 64 -10.66 -0.81 -6.90
N THR A 65 -9.90 -1.25 -7.92
CA THR A 65 -10.49 -1.94 -9.08
C THR A 65 -11.20 -3.21 -8.63
N GLU A 66 -12.33 -3.52 -9.27
CA GLU A 66 -13.07 -4.74 -8.97
C GLU A 66 -12.23 -5.99 -9.27
N ARG A 67 -11.37 -5.91 -10.28
CA ARG A 67 -10.42 -6.98 -10.63
C ARG A 67 -9.48 -7.30 -9.47
N SER A 68 -8.87 -6.30 -8.85
CA SER A 68 -7.97 -6.50 -7.69
C SER A 68 -8.71 -7.10 -6.50
N ASN A 69 -9.89 -6.55 -6.15
CA ASN A 69 -10.72 -7.07 -5.06
C ASN A 69 -11.18 -8.52 -5.31
N ALA A 70 -11.59 -8.83 -6.55
CA ALA A 70 -12.00 -10.17 -6.94
C ALA A 70 -10.85 -11.18 -6.84
N ARG A 71 -9.60 -10.75 -7.17
CA ARG A 71 -8.42 -11.62 -7.05
C ARG A 71 -8.13 -12.01 -5.60
N VAL A 72 -8.14 -11.06 -4.68
CA VAL A 72 -7.94 -11.36 -3.25
C VAL A 72 -9.00 -12.34 -2.75
N ARG A 73 -10.29 -12.08 -3.06
CA ARG A 73 -11.38 -13.00 -2.70
C ARG A 73 -11.18 -14.40 -3.29
N SER A 74 -10.93 -14.48 -4.60
CA SER A 74 -10.72 -15.75 -5.29
C SER A 74 -9.54 -16.54 -4.74
N LEU A 75 -8.43 -15.89 -4.39
CA LEU A 75 -7.28 -16.56 -3.78
C LEU A 75 -7.66 -17.17 -2.43
N ILE A 76 -8.38 -16.44 -1.58
CA ILE A 76 -8.83 -16.95 -0.28
C ILE A 76 -9.83 -18.11 -0.45
N GLU A 77 -10.81 -17.95 -1.34
CA GLU A 77 -11.87 -18.93 -1.56
C GLU A 77 -11.39 -20.21 -2.25
N SER A 78 -10.27 -20.15 -2.99
CA SER A 78 -9.68 -21.32 -3.65
C SER A 78 -8.96 -22.28 -2.70
N LEU A 79 -8.72 -21.87 -1.46
CA LEU A 79 -8.01 -22.66 -0.46
C LEU A 79 -8.97 -23.39 0.49
N SER A 80 -8.49 -24.49 1.06
CA SER A 80 -9.25 -25.25 2.06
C SER A 80 -9.41 -24.43 3.37
N GLN A 81 -10.38 -24.82 4.20
CA GLN A 81 -10.61 -24.18 5.51
C GLN A 81 -9.41 -24.33 6.47
N ASP A 82 -8.61 -25.37 6.29
CA ASP A 82 -7.42 -25.67 7.09
C ASP A 82 -6.15 -24.99 6.58
N ALA A 83 -6.24 -24.25 5.45
CA ALA A 83 -5.09 -23.54 4.89
C ALA A 83 -4.64 -22.39 5.81
N LEU A 84 -3.33 -22.25 5.97
CA LEU A 84 -2.75 -21.11 6.69
C LEU A 84 -2.67 -19.90 5.77
N ILE A 85 -3.56 -18.95 5.98
CA ILE A 85 -3.64 -17.70 5.23
C ILE A 85 -3.23 -16.54 6.14
N LEU A 86 -2.21 -15.79 5.75
CA LEU A 86 -1.68 -14.66 6.53
C LEU A 86 -1.99 -13.34 5.80
N ASN A 87 -2.56 -12.38 6.54
CA ASN A 87 -2.67 -10.98 6.14
C ASN A 87 -1.67 -10.18 6.97
N VAL A 88 -0.55 -9.79 6.38
CA VAL A 88 0.57 -9.12 7.06
C VAL A 88 0.51 -7.62 6.84
N GLY A 89 0.59 -6.83 7.92
CA GLY A 89 0.30 -5.40 7.89
C GLY A 89 -1.20 -5.14 7.71
N ALA A 90 -2.03 -5.84 8.48
CA ALA A 90 -3.48 -5.85 8.29
C ALA A 90 -4.16 -4.50 8.54
N GLY A 91 -3.56 -3.59 9.32
CA GLY A 91 -4.07 -2.24 9.56
C GLY A 91 -5.50 -2.17 10.12
N GLY A 92 -6.02 -3.26 10.68
CA GLY A 92 -7.42 -3.37 11.12
C GLY A 92 -8.37 -3.96 10.08
N LYS A 93 -7.91 -4.27 8.87
CA LYS A 93 -8.70 -4.94 7.82
C LYS A 93 -8.96 -6.41 8.18
N VAL A 94 -10.20 -6.87 8.02
CA VAL A 94 -10.58 -8.29 8.10
C VAL A 94 -10.96 -8.75 6.71
N LEU A 95 -10.16 -9.64 6.12
CA LEU A 95 -10.40 -10.15 4.77
C LEU A 95 -11.40 -11.31 4.76
N ALA A 96 -11.22 -12.28 5.66
CA ALA A 96 -12.13 -13.39 5.90
C ALA A 96 -11.90 -13.97 7.31
N LYS A 97 -12.81 -14.83 7.79
CA LYS A 97 -12.74 -15.40 9.13
C LYS A 97 -11.55 -16.35 9.34
N ASN A 98 -11.13 -17.04 8.28
CA ASN A 98 -10.02 -17.99 8.30
C ASN A 98 -8.66 -17.35 7.94
N VAL A 99 -8.58 -16.01 7.90
CA VAL A 99 -7.35 -15.27 7.63
C VAL A 99 -6.77 -14.75 8.93
N LEU A 100 -5.50 -15.05 9.22
CA LEU A 100 -4.77 -14.53 10.37
C LEU A 100 -4.20 -13.16 10.08
N ASN A 101 -4.65 -12.16 10.82
CA ASN A 101 -4.17 -10.80 10.74
C ASN A 101 -2.94 -10.59 11.61
N LEU A 102 -1.84 -10.18 11.00
CA LEU A 102 -0.59 -9.82 11.64
C LEU A 102 -0.31 -8.33 11.42
N ASP A 103 0.16 -7.64 12.43
CA ASP A 103 0.55 -6.24 12.33
C ASP A 103 1.62 -5.90 13.37
N ILE A 104 2.36 -4.81 13.17
CA ILE A 104 3.27 -4.27 14.21
C ILE A 104 2.52 -3.43 15.25
N ILE A 105 1.29 -3.00 14.90
CA ILE A 105 0.42 -2.18 15.76
C ILE A 105 -0.80 -3.01 16.16
N PRO A 106 -1.15 -3.06 17.47
CA PRO A 106 -2.35 -3.75 17.89
C PRO A 106 -3.61 -2.98 17.44
N THR A 107 -4.47 -3.68 16.70
CA THR A 107 -5.81 -3.20 16.32
C THR A 107 -6.87 -4.17 16.86
N GLY A 108 -8.14 -3.81 16.76
CA GLY A 108 -9.23 -4.70 17.20
C GLY A 108 -9.34 -6.03 16.42
N SER A 109 -8.65 -6.15 15.29
CA SER A 109 -8.64 -7.35 14.43
C SER A 109 -7.27 -8.03 14.33
N THR A 110 -6.23 -7.51 15.00
CA THR A 110 -4.89 -8.11 15.01
C THR A 110 -4.89 -9.39 15.85
N HIS A 111 -4.52 -10.51 15.24
CA HIS A 111 -4.42 -11.80 15.93
C HIS A 111 -3.05 -12.00 16.58
N ALA A 112 -1.97 -11.48 15.96
CA ALA A 112 -0.64 -11.50 16.53
C ALA A 112 0.18 -10.27 16.10
N LEU A 113 1.05 -9.79 17.00
CA LEU A 113 2.00 -8.73 16.70
C LEU A 113 3.23 -9.35 16.02
N ALA A 114 3.52 -8.88 14.81
CA ALA A 114 4.65 -9.37 14.03
C ALA A 114 5.21 -8.31 13.10
N SER A 115 6.52 -8.33 12.91
CA SER A 115 7.19 -7.55 11.89
C SER A 115 7.24 -8.34 10.57
N VAL A 116 7.03 -7.67 9.45
CA VAL A 116 7.22 -8.28 8.12
C VAL A 116 8.64 -8.78 7.87
N PHE A 117 9.62 -8.36 8.68
CA PHE A 117 11.02 -8.79 8.63
C PHE A 117 11.31 -10.03 9.47
N ALA A 118 10.35 -10.47 10.32
CA ALA A 118 10.50 -11.62 11.21
C ALA A 118 9.10 -12.14 11.58
N LEU A 119 8.54 -12.96 10.71
CA LEU A 119 7.23 -13.58 10.93
C LEU A 119 7.35 -14.76 11.90
N PRO A 120 6.44 -14.90 12.88
CA PRO A 120 6.52 -15.96 13.90
C PRO A 120 6.04 -17.33 13.38
N PHE A 121 6.46 -17.70 12.18
CA PHE A 121 6.12 -18.97 11.54
C PHE A 121 7.39 -19.67 11.04
N PRO A 122 7.43 -21.01 11.07
CA PRO A 122 8.51 -21.78 10.49
C PRO A 122 8.58 -21.58 8.97
N ASP A 123 9.67 -22.04 8.37
CA ASP A 123 9.83 -22.09 6.93
C ASP A 123 8.72 -22.95 6.31
N GLN A 124 8.23 -22.53 5.14
CA GLN A 124 7.26 -23.29 4.36
C GLN A 124 5.96 -23.63 5.12
N ALA A 125 5.44 -22.69 5.90
CA ALA A 125 4.24 -22.89 6.71
C ALA A 125 2.96 -22.40 6.02
N ALA A 126 3.00 -21.27 5.29
CA ALA A 126 1.80 -20.59 4.78
C ALA A 126 1.41 -21.04 3.37
N ASP A 127 0.12 -21.15 3.14
CA ASP A 127 -0.49 -21.47 1.85
C ASP A 127 -0.79 -20.21 1.02
N LEU A 128 -1.01 -19.07 1.69
CA LEU A 128 -1.21 -17.76 1.06
C LEU A 128 -0.73 -16.67 2.01
N ILE A 129 0.02 -15.71 1.48
CA ILE A 129 0.38 -14.49 2.21
C ILE A 129 -0.12 -13.29 1.41
N ILE A 130 -0.80 -12.36 2.09
CA ILE A 130 -1.36 -11.13 1.53
C ILE A 130 -0.71 -9.95 2.23
N LEU A 131 -0.16 -9.01 1.45
CA LEU A 131 0.38 -7.72 1.88
C LEU A 131 -0.31 -6.60 1.12
N GLN A 132 -1.07 -5.75 1.81
CA GLN A 132 -1.77 -4.63 1.19
C GLN A 132 -1.31 -3.31 1.78
N GLY A 133 -0.59 -2.49 0.99
CA GLY A 133 -0.11 -1.19 1.45
C GLY A 133 0.94 -1.31 2.57
N VAL A 134 1.96 -2.14 2.41
CA VAL A 134 3.01 -2.39 3.43
C VAL A 134 4.41 -2.12 2.90
N LEU A 135 4.72 -2.58 1.67
CA LEU A 135 6.09 -2.55 1.15
C LEU A 135 6.62 -1.13 0.92
N GLU A 136 5.76 -0.16 0.71
CA GLU A 136 6.10 1.27 0.63
C GLU A 136 6.53 1.87 1.97
N HIS A 137 6.10 1.27 3.08
CA HIS A 137 6.35 1.75 4.44
C HIS A 137 7.55 1.10 5.11
N VAL A 138 8.23 0.19 4.42
CA VAL A 138 9.40 -0.51 4.99
C VAL A 138 10.70 -0.03 4.33
N PRO A 139 11.78 0.16 5.12
CA PRO A 139 13.05 0.66 4.60
C PRO A 139 13.75 -0.32 3.67
N ASP A 140 13.53 -1.63 3.85
CA ASP A 140 14.09 -2.69 3.01
C ASP A 140 13.00 -3.66 2.53
N PRO A 141 12.29 -3.33 1.46
CA PRO A 141 11.24 -4.19 0.93
C PRO A 141 11.75 -5.51 0.35
N ARG A 142 13.04 -5.60 -0.06
CA ARG A 142 13.63 -6.87 -0.51
C ARG A 142 13.75 -7.88 0.63
N ARG A 143 14.20 -7.42 1.80
CA ARG A 143 14.26 -8.24 3.00
C ARG A 143 12.86 -8.70 3.44
N ALA A 144 11.86 -7.83 3.35
CA ALA A 144 10.48 -8.20 3.63
C ALA A 144 9.99 -9.31 2.69
N VAL A 145 10.21 -9.17 1.37
CA VAL A 145 9.86 -10.22 0.40
C VAL A 145 10.63 -11.52 0.66
N ALA A 146 11.90 -11.46 1.01
CA ALA A 146 12.68 -12.67 1.36
C ALA A 146 12.06 -13.42 2.56
N GLU A 147 11.60 -12.71 3.59
CA GLU A 147 10.91 -13.31 4.73
C GLU A 147 9.56 -13.92 4.33
N ILE A 148 8.78 -13.25 3.47
CA ILE A 148 7.55 -13.81 2.90
C ILE A 148 7.84 -15.13 2.16
N VAL A 149 8.87 -15.14 1.30
CA VAL A 149 9.28 -16.34 0.55
C VAL A 149 9.71 -17.47 1.49
N ARG A 150 10.40 -17.17 2.60
CA ARG A 150 10.78 -18.17 3.61
C ARG A 150 9.55 -18.87 4.16
N VAL A 151 8.53 -18.10 4.55
CA VAL A 151 7.31 -18.62 5.21
C VAL A 151 6.35 -19.31 4.23
N LEU A 152 6.34 -18.93 2.95
CA LEU A 152 5.51 -19.59 1.94
C LEU A 152 5.92 -21.03 1.69
N LYS A 153 4.96 -21.95 1.60
CA LYS A 153 5.16 -23.32 1.09
C LYS A 153 5.59 -23.30 -0.38
N PRO A 154 6.31 -24.32 -0.86
CA PRO A 154 6.46 -24.55 -2.29
C PRO A 154 5.11 -24.61 -2.98
N GLY A 155 4.93 -23.92 -4.10
CA GLY A 155 3.67 -23.80 -4.83
C GLY A 155 2.65 -22.81 -4.26
N ALA A 156 2.88 -22.28 -3.05
CA ALA A 156 2.01 -21.29 -2.41
C ALA A 156 2.08 -19.90 -3.06
N VAL A 157 1.06 -19.07 -2.81
CA VAL A 157 0.85 -17.81 -3.50
C VAL A 157 1.11 -16.62 -2.59
N PHE A 158 1.69 -15.57 -3.15
CA PHE A 158 1.86 -14.24 -2.56
C PHE A 158 1.05 -13.22 -3.33
N TYR A 159 0.29 -12.40 -2.61
CA TYR A 159 -0.39 -11.23 -3.14
C TYR A 159 0.15 -9.97 -2.47
N THR A 160 0.48 -8.94 -3.25
CA THR A 160 0.85 -7.64 -2.71
C THR A 160 0.38 -6.49 -3.59
N GLU A 161 0.27 -5.32 -3.00
CA GLU A 161 -0.03 -4.05 -3.64
C GLU A 161 1.06 -3.05 -3.32
N MET A 162 1.32 -2.13 -4.25
CA MET A 162 2.30 -1.07 -4.03
C MET A 162 1.95 0.19 -4.82
N PRO A 163 2.07 1.39 -4.22
CA PRO A 163 1.79 2.65 -4.88
C PRO A 163 2.80 2.99 -5.98
N PHE A 164 2.32 3.70 -7.01
CA PHE A 164 3.12 4.26 -8.09
C PHE A 164 2.96 5.78 -8.19
N LEU A 165 1.75 6.29 -8.47
CA LEU A 165 1.47 7.73 -8.56
C LEU A 165 0.57 8.22 -7.42
N GLU A 166 0.60 7.57 -6.29
CA GLU A 166 -0.09 8.05 -5.10
C GLU A 166 0.62 9.26 -4.51
N PRO A 167 -0.13 10.29 -4.06
CA PRO A 167 0.43 11.32 -3.22
C PRO A 167 1.14 10.74 -1.99
N TYR A 168 2.17 11.46 -1.53
CA TYR A 168 2.92 11.09 -0.33
C TYR A 168 1.98 10.91 0.88
N HIS A 169 2.12 9.77 1.59
CA HIS A 169 1.33 9.47 2.77
C HIS A 169 2.15 8.71 3.82
N GLU A 170 2.25 9.27 5.01
CA GLU A 170 3.00 8.67 6.12
C GLU A 170 2.11 7.76 6.96
N ALA A 171 2.50 6.46 7.07
CA ALA A 171 1.82 5.53 7.96
C ALA A 171 2.71 4.34 8.41
N PRO A 172 3.74 4.47 9.23
CA PRO A 172 4.32 5.68 9.85
C PRO A 172 5.33 6.44 8.99
N ILE A 173 5.89 5.83 7.96
CA ILE A 173 6.85 6.40 7.01
C ILE A 173 6.43 6.01 5.61
N ASP A 174 6.84 6.79 4.62
CA ASP A 174 6.58 6.54 3.20
C ASP A 174 7.91 6.59 2.46
N VAL A 175 8.40 5.43 2.02
CA VAL A 175 9.79 5.24 1.58
C VAL A 175 9.91 5.11 0.09
N SER A 176 8.96 4.41 -0.57
CA SER A 176 9.17 4.04 -1.96
C SER A 176 7.89 3.88 -2.77
N ARG A 177 8.04 4.06 -4.07
CA ARG A 177 7.03 3.84 -5.11
C ARG A 177 7.60 2.87 -6.14
N ARG A 178 6.73 2.07 -6.77
CA ARG A 178 7.17 1.13 -7.80
C ARG A 178 6.29 1.20 -9.05
N THR A 179 6.93 1.14 -10.20
CA THR A 179 6.23 0.81 -11.45
C THR A 179 5.80 -0.66 -11.43
N LYS A 180 4.92 -1.06 -12.33
CA LYS A 180 4.51 -2.46 -12.49
C LYS A 180 5.71 -3.42 -12.59
N PHE A 181 6.68 -3.12 -13.46
CA PHE A 181 7.92 -3.90 -13.60
C PHE A 181 8.81 -3.83 -12.36
N GLY A 182 8.90 -2.66 -11.72
CA GLY A 182 9.67 -2.49 -10.50
C GLY A 182 9.12 -3.33 -9.33
N LEU A 183 7.80 -3.54 -9.28
CA LEU A 183 7.14 -4.42 -8.31
C LEU A 183 7.42 -5.90 -8.63
N ALA A 184 7.31 -6.31 -9.88
CA ALA A 184 7.66 -7.67 -10.31
C ALA A 184 9.13 -8.00 -10.01
N MET A 185 10.06 -7.07 -10.30
CA MET A 185 11.48 -7.24 -9.95
C MET A 185 11.73 -7.30 -8.43
N LEU A 186 10.93 -6.59 -7.64
CA LEU A 186 11.03 -6.66 -6.18
C LEU A 186 10.59 -8.03 -5.66
N CYS A 187 9.56 -8.61 -6.29
CA CYS A 187 8.98 -9.89 -5.87
C CYS A 187 9.74 -11.14 -6.38
N GLN A 188 10.84 -10.96 -7.14
CA GLN A 188 11.75 -12.08 -7.38
C GLN A 188 12.26 -12.64 -6.02
N PRO A 189 12.32 -13.90 -5.78
CA PRO A 189 12.35 -15.07 -6.68
C PRO A 189 10.99 -15.77 -6.88
N LEU A 190 9.86 -15.08 -6.77
CA LEU A 190 8.55 -15.66 -7.07
C LEU A 190 8.28 -15.62 -8.57
N THR A 191 7.68 -16.69 -9.11
CA THR A 191 7.18 -16.72 -10.49
C THR A 191 5.88 -15.93 -10.59
N GLU A 192 5.86 -14.87 -11.42
CA GLU A 192 4.66 -14.05 -11.63
C GLU A 192 3.51 -14.87 -12.24
N ILE A 193 2.36 -14.83 -11.59
CA ILE A 193 1.10 -15.37 -12.12
C ILE A 193 0.31 -14.27 -12.82
N GLU A 194 0.19 -13.12 -12.16
CA GLU A 194 -0.58 -11.98 -12.67
C GLU A 194 -0.09 -10.70 -12.00
N SER A 195 -0.12 -9.59 -12.73
CA SER A 195 -0.02 -8.25 -12.17
C SER A 195 -0.93 -7.29 -12.92
N GLY A 196 -1.43 -6.26 -12.23
CA GLY A 196 -2.38 -5.34 -12.81
C GLY A 196 -2.53 -4.05 -12.00
N ILE A 197 -3.48 -3.23 -12.44
CA ILE A 197 -3.83 -1.99 -11.75
C ILE A 197 -4.65 -2.31 -10.50
N HIS A 198 -4.20 -1.80 -9.35
CA HIS A 198 -4.94 -1.87 -8.09
C HIS A 198 -5.88 -0.67 -7.94
N ILE A 199 -5.36 0.54 -8.12
CA ILE A 199 -6.14 1.79 -8.12
C ILE A 199 -5.90 2.49 -9.46
N GLY A 200 -6.99 2.88 -10.13
CA GLY A 200 -6.97 3.32 -11.49
C GLY A 200 -6.54 4.78 -11.70
N PRO A 201 -6.41 5.19 -12.98
CA PRO A 201 -5.92 6.51 -13.38
C PRO A 201 -6.87 7.66 -13.04
N ALA A 202 -8.19 7.46 -13.06
CA ALA A 202 -9.14 8.51 -12.71
C ALA A 202 -9.12 8.81 -11.21
N SER A 203 -8.92 7.79 -10.38
CA SER A 203 -8.65 7.94 -8.95
C SER A 203 -7.34 8.69 -8.70
N THR A 204 -6.27 8.37 -9.45
CA THR A 204 -5.00 9.10 -9.39
C THR A 204 -5.21 10.59 -9.67
N LEU A 205 -5.89 10.90 -10.77
CA LEU A 205 -6.16 12.29 -11.17
C LEU A 205 -6.95 13.03 -10.09
N ALA A 206 -8.03 12.43 -9.59
CA ALA A 206 -8.84 13.01 -8.53
C ALA A 206 -8.03 13.29 -7.26
N TRP A 207 -7.17 12.36 -6.86
CA TRP A 207 -6.34 12.53 -5.66
C TRP A 207 -5.28 13.61 -5.84
N VAL A 208 -4.51 13.57 -6.94
CA VAL A 208 -3.47 14.57 -7.22
C VAL A 208 -4.08 15.98 -7.35
N MET A 209 -5.20 16.13 -8.07
CA MET A 209 -5.90 17.41 -8.19
C MET A 209 -6.42 17.93 -6.83
N ARG A 210 -6.93 17.03 -5.99
CA ARG A 210 -7.35 17.40 -4.63
C ARG A 210 -6.20 18.00 -3.84
N GLU A 211 -5.06 17.33 -3.80
CA GLU A 211 -3.86 17.80 -3.08
C GLU A 211 -3.35 19.12 -3.67
N PHE A 212 -3.27 19.21 -5.00
CA PHE A 212 -2.79 20.41 -5.69
C PHE A 212 -3.66 21.65 -5.39
N PHE A 213 -4.99 21.55 -5.57
CA PHE A 213 -5.87 22.69 -5.33
C PHE A 213 -5.97 23.04 -3.84
N ALA A 214 -5.94 22.06 -2.95
CA ALA A 214 -5.90 22.31 -1.51
C ALA A 214 -4.62 23.05 -1.10
N ALA A 215 -3.47 22.66 -1.64
CA ALA A 215 -2.20 23.35 -1.40
C ALA A 215 -2.22 24.79 -1.94
N LEU A 216 -2.68 24.95 -3.20
CA LEU A 216 -2.74 26.26 -3.87
C LEU A 216 -3.61 27.27 -3.11
N VAL A 217 -4.81 26.85 -2.69
CA VAL A 217 -5.76 27.74 -1.98
C VAL A 217 -5.34 28.02 -0.55
N SER A 218 -4.66 27.07 0.10
CA SER A 218 -4.31 27.18 1.51
C SER A 218 -3.14 28.12 1.78
N GLY A 219 -2.27 28.37 0.81
CA GLY A 219 -1.03 29.09 1.03
C GLY A 219 -0.17 28.49 2.16
N GLY A 220 -0.31 27.18 2.43
CA GLY A 220 0.37 26.48 3.52
C GLY A 220 -0.35 26.53 4.89
N HIS A 221 -1.53 27.17 4.99
CA HIS A 221 -2.27 27.21 6.24
C HIS A 221 -3.04 25.90 6.49
N PRO A 222 -2.77 25.13 7.58
CA PRO A 222 -3.26 23.76 7.74
C PRO A 222 -4.78 23.62 7.82
N ILE A 223 -5.47 24.58 8.45
CA ILE A 223 -6.94 24.54 8.58
C ILE A 223 -7.59 24.82 7.22
N VAL A 224 -7.05 25.80 6.46
CA VAL A 224 -7.54 26.12 5.10
C VAL A 224 -7.29 24.94 4.16
N TYR A 225 -6.09 24.34 4.22
CA TYR A 225 -5.75 23.16 3.45
C TYR A 225 -6.76 22.03 3.68
N ARG A 226 -7.04 21.66 4.93
CA ARG A 226 -7.98 20.60 5.27
C ARG A 226 -9.39 20.87 4.73
N ARG A 227 -9.88 22.11 4.87
CA ARG A 227 -11.20 22.49 4.34
C ARG A 227 -11.25 22.52 2.83
N ALA A 228 -10.22 23.06 2.19
CA ALA A 228 -10.09 23.05 0.73
C ALA A 228 -9.99 21.64 0.18
N SER A 229 -9.17 20.79 0.80
CA SER A 229 -9.05 19.37 0.44
C SER A 229 -10.40 18.63 0.55
N SER A 230 -11.18 18.90 1.60
CA SER A 230 -12.53 18.33 1.76
C SER A 230 -13.46 18.79 0.63
N LEU A 231 -13.53 20.10 0.37
CA LEU A 231 -14.39 20.65 -0.67
C LEU A 231 -14.03 20.15 -2.07
N VAL A 232 -12.73 20.23 -2.42
CA VAL A 232 -12.22 19.74 -3.72
C VAL A 232 -12.43 18.24 -3.84
N GLY A 233 -12.24 17.49 -2.75
CA GLY A 233 -12.49 16.05 -2.70
C GLY A 233 -13.92 15.69 -3.04
N TRP A 234 -14.90 16.43 -2.54
CA TRP A 234 -16.32 16.24 -2.89
C TRP A 234 -16.61 16.55 -4.36
N VAL A 235 -16.02 17.61 -4.91
CA VAL A 235 -16.19 17.98 -6.32
C VAL A 235 -15.58 16.94 -7.25
N LEU A 236 -14.41 16.41 -6.91
CA LEU A 236 -13.68 15.46 -7.75
C LEU A 236 -14.05 13.99 -7.50
N PHE A 237 -14.78 13.71 -6.43
CA PHE A 237 -15.21 12.36 -6.05
C PHE A 237 -15.84 11.55 -7.20
N PRO A 238 -16.70 12.13 -8.08
CA PRO A 238 -17.29 11.37 -9.19
C PRO A 238 -16.26 10.88 -10.22
N LEU A 239 -15.11 11.55 -10.36
CA LEU A 239 -14.11 11.17 -11.36
C LEU A 239 -13.63 9.72 -11.17
N ARG A 240 -13.49 9.25 -9.95
CA ARG A 240 -13.02 7.89 -9.64
C ARG A 240 -13.87 6.79 -10.29
N TYR A 241 -15.15 7.04 -10.57
CA TYR A 241 -16.03 6.06 -11.20
C TYR A 241 -15.70 5.79 -12.66
N PHE A 242 -14.93 6.69 -13.31
CA PHE A 242 -14.40 6.41 -14.65
C PHE A 242 -13.42 5.24 -14.64
N ASP A 243 -12.83 4.88 -13.49
CA ASP A 243 -11.95 3.71 -13.37
C ASP A 243 -12.68 2.41 -13.71
N TYR A 244 -13.98 2.27 -13.45
CA TYR A 244 -14.79 1.12 -13.90
C TYR A 244 -14.82 0.94 -15.43
N TRP A 245 -14.71 2.02 -16.15
CA TRP A 245 -14.64 1.99 -17.59
C TRP A 245 -13.20 1.83 -18.07
N LEU A 246 -12.27 2.51 -17.43
CA LEU A 246 -10.85 2.55 -17.80
C LEU A 246 -10.13 1.21 -17.49
N GLU A 247 -10.52 0.47 -16.46
CA GLU A 247 -9.90 -0.81 -16.11
C GLU A 247 -9.98 -1.87 -17.22
N ARG A 248 -10.84 -1.67 -18.23
CA ARG A 248 -10.98 -2.53 -19.41
C ARG A 248 -9.82 -2.39 -20.39
N TYR A 249 -9.02 -1.33 -20.28
CA TYR A 249 -7.95 -1.00 -21.22
C TYR A 249 -6.59 -1.15 -20.56
N GLU A 250 -5.75 -2.05 -21.05
CA GLU A 250 -4.42 -2.31 -20.51
C GLU A 250 -3.46 -1.10 -20.57
N HIS A 251 -3.69 -0.17 -21.51
CA HIS A 251 -2.78 0.96 -21.74
C HIS A 251 -2.83 2.04 -20.65
N PHE A 252 -3.75 2.00 -19.72
CA PHE A 252 -3.91 3.01 -18.67
C PHE A 252 -3.00 2.81 -17.46
N HIS A 253 -2.12 1.81 -17.47
CA HIS A 253 -1.10 1.63 -16.44
C HIS A 253 -0.13 2.81 -16.30
N ARG A 254 -0.03 3.69 -17.33
CA ARG A 254 0.90 4.84 -17.34
C ARG A 254 0.66 5.84 -16.21
N ILE A 255 -0.59 6.00 -15.78
CA ILE A 255 -1.01 6.94 -14.74
C ILE A 255 -1.86 6.24 -13.65
N ALA A 256 -1.68 4.94 -13.47
CA ALA A 256 -2.30 4.22 -12.38
C ALA A 256 -1.78 4.74 -11.03
N SER A 257 -2.62 4.75 -10.00
CA SER A 257 -2.23 5.10 -8.64
C SER A 257 -1.33 4.02 -8.05
N SER A 258 -1.75 2.77 -8.16
CA SER A 258 -1.03 1.62 -7.60
C SER A 258 -1.21 0.36 -8.45
N PHE A 259 -0.32 -0.60 -8.26
CA PHE A 259 -0.33 -1.90 -8.90
C PHE A 259 -0.44 -3.01 -7.89
N TYR A 260 -1.09 -4.13 -8.27
CA TYR A 260 -1.02 -5.39 -7.55
C TYR A 260 -0.11 -6.40 -8.28
N TYR A 261 0.40 -7.35 -7.52
CA TYR A 261 1.21 -8.46 -8.01
C TYR A 261 0.78 -9.75 -7.32
N ILE A 262 0.69 -10.81 -8.10
CA ILE A 262 0.44 -12.17 -7.64
C ILE A 262 1.60 -13.04 -8.13
N GLY A 263 2.31 -13.66 -7.21
CA GLY A 263 3.41 -14.57 -7.52
C GLY A 263 3.27 -15.91 -6.80
N ARG A 264 3.90 -16.92 -7.35
CA ARG A 264 3.96 -18.27 -6.79
C ARG A 264 5.40 -18.61 -6.42
N LYS A 265 5.58 -19.22 -5.25
CA LYS A 265 6.86 -19.80 -4.89
C LYS A 265 7.06 -21.11 -5.69
N ASP A 266 8.18 -21.19 -6.39
CA ASP A 266 8.52 -22.42 -7.13
C ASP A 266 8.68 -23.62 -6.20
N VAL A 267 8.51 -24.84 -6.77
CA VAL A 267 8.56 -26.11 -6.01
C VAL A 267 9.99 -26.50 -5.70
#